data_fa70244f2da84e5b7877673b89b78ae2
#
_entry.id   fa70244f2da84e5b7877673b89b78ae2
#
_cell.length_a   1.000
_cell.length_b   1.000
_cell.length_c   1.000
_cell.angle_alpha   90.00
_cell.angle_beta   90.00
_cell.angle_gamma   90.00
#
_symmetry.space_group_name_H-M   'P 1'
#
loop_
_entity.id
_entity.type
_entity.pdbx_description
1 polymer ?
#
loop_
_entity_poly.entity_id
_entity_poly.type
_entity_poly.pdbx_seq_one_letter_code
_entity_poly.pdbx_strand_id
1 'polypeptide(L)' 'MLPITPLKTYKKHLLESYLRLLETSNDYRFIDENKSDSAAFKAMKILEKINRISYLDGELQSFS' A
#
# COMPACT_ATOMS: atom_id res chain seq x y z
N MET A 1 -6.70 20.31 12.59
CA MET A 1 -6.67 19.76 12.47
C MET A 1 -6.90 18.91 12.70
N LEU A 2 -7.12 18.30 12.67
CA LEU A 2 -7.27 17.46 13.00
C LEU A 2 -7.03 16.52 12.76
N PRO A 3 -6.67 16.25 12.75
CA PRO A 3 -5.98 15.43 12.80
C PRO A 3 -6.57 14.30 12.71
N ILE A 4 -7.27 14.03 12.83
CA ILE A 4 -7.83 13.00 12.89
C ILE A 4 -7.93 12.51 11.67
N THR A 5 -7.34 12.77 10.86
CA THR A 5 -7.42 12.26 9.81
C THR A 5 -7.28 11.19 9.84
N PRO A 6 -7.75 10.69 9.68
CA PRO A 6 -7.79 9.57 9.98
C PRO A 6 -6.97 8.59 9.39
N LEU A 7 -6.82 7.50 10.05
CA LEU A 7 -6.18 6.36 9.54
C LEU A 7 -6.84 5.94 8.24
N LYS A 8 -8.11 6.16 8.12
CA LYS A 8 -8.80 5.80 6.90
C LYS A 8 -8.26 6.50 5.69
N THR A 9 -8.03 7.80 5.81
CA THR A 9 -7.51 8.57 4.70
C THR A 9 -6.09 8.14 4.37
N TYR A 10 -5.29 7.94 5.41
CA TYR A 10 -3.93 7.52 5.22
C TYR A 10 -3.88 6.15 4.54
N LYS A 11 -4.71 5.24 5.00
CA LYS A 11 -4.76 3.91 4.44
C LYS A 11 -5.20 3.96 2.98
N LYS A 12 -6.12 4.83 2.67
CA LYS A 12 -6.59 4.98 1.30
C LYS A 12 -5.44 5.45 0.39
N HIS A 13 -4.65 6.41 0.87
CA HIS A 13 -3.52 6.88 0.08
C HIS A 13 -2.49 5.79 -0.13
N LEU A 14 -2.25 5.00 0.89
CA LEU A 14 -1.31 3.89 0.77
C LEU A 14 -1.81 2.88 -0.25
N LEU A 15 -3.10 2.59 -0.20
CA LEU A 15 -3.67 1.63 -1.12
C LEU A 15 -3.58 2.13 -2.55
N GLU A 16 -3.83 3.41 -2.77
CA GLU A 16 -3.73 3.99 -4.09
C GLU A 16 -2.29 3.91 -4.61
N SER A 17 -1.34 4.19 -3.73
CA SER A 17 0.06 4.10 -4.12
C SER A 17 0.45 2.66 -4.45
N TYR A 18 -0.06 1.73 -3.65
CA TYR A 18 0.20 0.31 -3.87
C TYR A 18 -0.30 -0.11 -5.24
N LEU A 19 -1.54 0.25 -5.56
CA LEU A 19 -2.13 -0.13 -6.84
C LEU A 19 -1.39 0.51 -8.00
N ARG A 20 -0.96 1.75 -7.82
CA ARG A 20 -0.22 2.44 -8.87
C ARG A 20 1.12 1.76 -9.10
N LEU A 21 1.78 1.32 -8.04
CA LEU A 21 3.05 0.64 -8.19
C LEU A 21 2.89 -0.72 -8.84
N LEU A 22 1.79 -1.41 -8.54
CA LEU A 22 1.52 -2.67 -9.19
C LEU A 22 1.29 -2.47 -10.68
N GLU A 23 0.59 -1.39 -11.01
CA GLU A 23 0.34 -1.07 -12.39
C GLU A 23 1.64 -0.79 -13.11
N THR A 24 2.53 -0.02 -12.48
CA THR A 24 3.83 0.29 -13.05
C THR A 24 4.64 -0.98 -13.23
N SER A 25 4.63 -1.85 -12.24
CA SER A 25 5.36 -3.09 -12.33
C SER A 25 4.85 -3.91 -13.51
N ASN A 26 3.55 -3.96 -13.67
CA ASN A 26 2.95 -4.72 -14.74
C ASN A 26 3.28 -4.12 -16.11
N ASP A 27 3.27 -2.79 -16.20
CA ASP A 27 3.57 -2.10 -17.45
C ASP A 27 5.00 -2.35 -17.91
N TYR A 28 5.94 -2.44 -16.98
CA TYR A 28 7.33 -2.62 -17.35
C TYR A 28 7.77 -4.08 -17.33
N ARG A 29 6.89 -4.96 -17.04
CA ARG A 29 7.23 -6.36 -16.88
C ARG A 29 8.02 -6.95 -18.04
N PHE A 30 7.63 -6.60 -19.26
CA PHE A 30 8.32 -7.10 -20.42
C PHE A 30 9.19 -6.07 -21.12
N ILE A 31 9.26 -4.88 -20.55
CA ILE A 31 10.02 -3.82 -21.15
C ILE A 31 11.28 -3.56 -20.37
N ASP A 32 11.17 -3.46 -19.07
CA ASP A 32 12.32 -3.17 -18.24
C ASP A 32 12.11 -3.90 -16.92
N GLU A 33 12.72 -5.05 -16.82
CA GLU A 33 12.58 -5.92 -15.67
C GLU A 33 13.03 -5.24 -14.38
N ASN A 34 14.08 -4.44 -14.45
CA ASN A 34 14.56 -3.76 -13.26
C ASN A 34 13.54 -2.78 -12.70
N LYS A 35 12.88 -2.06 -13.59
CA LYS A 35 11.85 -1.13 -13.15
C LYS A 35 10.64 -1.89 -12.62
N SER A 36 10.32 -2.98 -13.27
CA SER A 36 9.19 -3.80 -12.83
C SER A 36 9.46 -4.32 -11.42
N ASP A 37 10.67 -4.86 -11.20
CA ASP A 37 11.03 -5.41 -9.90
C ASP A 37 11.07 -4.33 -8.84
N SER A 38 11.58 -3.17 -9.19
CA SER A 38 11.67 -2.06 -8.25
C SER A 38 10.28 -1.62 -7.82
N ALA A 39 9.37 -1.50 -8.78
CA ALA A 39 8.02 -1.09 -8.47
C ALA A 39 7.32 -2.14 -7.61
N ALA A 40 7.54 -3.41 -7.92
CA ALA A 40 6.94 -4.50 -7.16
C ALA A 40 7.47 -4.49 -5.73
N PHE A 41 8.76 -4.25 -5.57
CA PHE A 41 9.36 -4.21 -4.25
C PHE A 41 8.76 -3.07 -3.42
N LYS A 42 8.61 -1.90 -4.04
CA LYS A 42 8.02 -0.77 -3.35
C LYS A 42 6.56 -1.05 -2.99
N ALA A 43 5.86 -1.73 -3.88
CA ALA A 43 4.48 -2.08 -3.61
C ALA A 43 4.39 -2.99 -2.40
N MET A 44 5.30 -3.94 -2.29
CA MET A 44 5.31 -4.83 -1.14
C MET A 44 5.58 -4.10 0.15
N LYS A 45 6.44 -3.09 0.10
CA LYS A 45 6.72 -2.30 1.29
C LYS A 45 5.47 -1.55 1.73
N ILE A 46 4.73 -1.03 0.77
CA ILE A 46 3.51 -0.31 1.08
C ILE A 46 2.46 -1.28 1.61
N LEU A 47 2.40 -2.47 1.04
CA LEU A 47 1.46 -3.47 1.50
C LEU A 47 1.72 -3.82 2.96
N GLU A 48 2.99 -3.90 3.35
CA GLU A 48 3.33 -4.15 4.74
C GLU A 48 2.78 -3.06 5.65
N LYS A 49 2.87 -1.81 5.19
CA LYS A 49 2.35 -0.71 5.97
C LYS A 49 0.84 -0.79 6.08
N ILE A 50 0.18 -1.12 4.99
CA ILE A 50 -1.26 -1.25 4.97
C ILE A 50 -1.69 -2.35 5.94
N ASN A 51 -0.98 -3.47 5.91
CA ASN A 51 -1.31 -4.58 6.78
C ASN A 51 -1.14 -4.21 8.24
N ARG A 52 -0.10 -3.45 8.54
CA ARG A 52 0.14 -3.04 9.90
C ARG A 52 -0.97 -2.12 10.40
N ILE A 53 -1.37 -1.18 9.56
CA ILE A 53 -2.43 -0.25 9.91
C ILE A 53 -3.75 -1.01 10.05
N SER A 54 -3.99 -1.93 9.14
CA SER A 54 -5.22 -2.71 9.19
C SER A 54 -5.28 -3.58 10.45
N TYR A 55 -4.13 -4.08 10.85
CA TYR A 55 -4.07 -4.88 12.06
C TYR A 55 -4.47 -4.04 13.28
N LEU A 56 -3.90 -2.84 13.38
CA LEU A 56 -4.22 -1.96 14.49
C LEU A 56 -5.69 -1.58 14.48
N ASP A 57 -6.18 -1.29 13.28
CA ASP A 57 -7.57 -0.91 13.13
C ASP A 57 -8.47 -2.09 13.49
N GLY A 58 -8.09 -3.26 13.02
CA GLY A 58 -8.86 -4.46 13.28
C GLY A 58 -8.87 -4.83 14.74
N GLU A 59 -7.76 -4.55 15.42
CA GLU A 59 -7.70 -4.83 16.80
C GLU A 59 -8.74 -4.07 17.57
N LEU A 60 -8.95 -2.84 17.14
CA LEU A 60 -9.94 -2.05 17.78
C LEU A 60 -11.32 -2.60 17.51
N GLN A 61 -11.47 -3.22 16.38
CA GLN A 61 -12.71 -3.75 16.02
C GLN A 61 -12.84 -5.14 16.42
N SER A 62 -11.88 -5.63 16.72
CA SER A 62 -11.85 -6.91 17.10
C SER A 62 -12.18 -7.84 16.33
N PHE A 63 -12.00 -8.24 16.03
CA PHE A 63 -12.05 -9.09 15.42
C PHE A 63 -12.04 -9.99 15.63
N SER A 64 -12.22 -10.07 15.69
CA SER A 64 -12.12 -10.77 16.00
C SER A 64 -12.34 -11.12 15.73
#